data_11b863a74aecd7820aa1c60259e93dcf
#
_entry.id   11b863a74aecd7820aa1c60259e93dcf
#
_cell.length_a   1.000
_cell.length_b   1.000
_cell.length_c   1.000
_cell.angle_alpha   90.00
_cell.angle_beta   90.00
_cell.angle_gamma   90.00
#
_symmetry.space_group_name_H-M   'P 1'
#
loop_
_entity.id
_entity.type
_entity.pdbx_description
1 polymer ?
#
loop_
_entity_poly.entity_id
_entity_poly.type
_entity_poly.pdbx_seq_one_letter_code
_entity_poly.pdbx_strand_id
1 'polypeptide(L)'
;MRRILLFVAVSLSLTAGCQSEPEPTDPGGAYRLFIQALGDGDLQGMWQRFDGETRGYFEDRYRDLVAMDAKIHRYLPPTDHDVARSQSGTSLLSEIDGAQELFENVARPNRLAMTPAHRVGSRVESITVSKNEKNAVVETLAGQTFRMVRGEEGEWYVNLVASSDAIHQKFAWLRTNSEALDATVDHLVDREQQRRERVIADLFDVQ
;
A
#
# COMPACT_ATOMS: atom_id res chain seq x y z
N MET A 1 48.44 53.71 -38.34
CA MET A 1 47.45 52.63 -38.51
C MET A 1 47.10 52.04 -37.13
N ARG A 2 45.95 52.41 -36.55
CA ARG A 2 45.48 51.95 -35.22
C ARG A 2 44.52 50.82 -35.47
N ARG A 3 44.88 49.56 -35.02
CA ARG A 3 43.98 48.40 -35.02
C ARG A 3 43.13 48.43 -33.77
N ILE A 4 41.84 48.63 -33.93
CA ILE A 4 40.82 48.54 -32.89
C ILE A 4 40.46 47.03 -32.78
N LEU A 5 40.77 46.42 -31.61
CA LEU A 5 40.31 45.06 -31.24
C LEU A 5 38.92 45.18 -30.59
N LEU A 6 37.90 44.71 -31.28
CA LEU A 6 36.56 44.58 -30.75
C LEU A 6 36.48 43.29 -29.89
N PHE A 7 36.38 43.45 -28.59
CA PHE A 7 36.07 42.36 -27.69
C PHE A 7 34.53 42.15 -27.72
N VAL A 8 34.09 41.04 -28.32
CA VAL A 8 32.69 40.58 -28.21
C VAL A 8 32.58 39.78 -26.91
N ALA A 9 32.02 40.36 -25.89
CA ALA A 9 31.66 39.67 -24.66
C ALA A 9 30.39 38.83 -24.92
N VAL A 10 30.56 37.52 -25.06
CA VAL A 10 29.46 36.58 -25.09
C VAL A 10 29.00 36.35 -23.67
N SER A 11 27.91 37.04 -23.30
CA SER A 11 27.22 36.81 -22.02
C SER A 11 26.50 35.44 -22.10
N LEU A 12 27.11 34.38 -21.53
CA LEU A 12 26.39 33.13 -21.24
C LEU A 12 25.37 33.41 -20.13
N SER A 13 24.14 33.64 -20.52
CA SER A 13 23.01 33.62 -19.59
C SER A 13 22.78 32.18 -19.14
N LEU A 14 23.37 31.78 -18.01
CA LEU A 14 22.97 30.60 -17.26
C LEU A 14 21.54 30.84 -16.77
N THR A 15 20.56 30.43 -17.58
CA THR A 15 19.21 30.21 -17.06
C THR A 15 19.30 29.04 -16.09
N ALA A 16 19.56 29.33 -14.81
CA ALA A 16 19.22 28.43 -13.72
C ALA A 16 17.72 28.18 -13.87
N GLY A 17 17.37 27.05 -14.45
CA GLY A 17 15.98 26.59 -14.49
C GLY A 17 15.53 26.48 -13.05
N CYS A 18 14.75 27.47 -12.58
CA CYS A 18 13.94 27.32 -11.38
C CYS A 18 13.07 26.09 -11.61
N GLN A 19 13.46 24.95 -11.04
CA GLN A 19 12.52 23.85 -10.90
C GLN A 19 11.45 24.40 -9.97
N SER A 20 10.29 24.74 -10.53
CA SER A 20 9.12 25.07 -9.73
C SER A 20 8.90 23.96 -8.70
N GLU A 21 8.60 24.36 -7.49
CA GLU A 21 8.24 23.42 -6.42
C GLU A 21 7.13 22.47 -6.96
N PRO A 22 7.23 21.16 -6.70
CA PRO A 22 6.25 20.22 -7.27
C PRO A 22 4.87 20.53 -6.68
N GLU A 23 3.87 20.71 -7.57
CA GLU A 23 2.51 21.02 -7.18
C GLU A 23 1.62 19.76 -7.30
N PRO A 24 0.73 19.49 -6.33
CA PRO A 24 -0.17 18.33 -6.38
C PRO A 24 -1.28 18.47 -7.44
N THR A 25 -1.47 19.66 -8.01
CA THR A 25 -2.46 19.94 -9.07
C THR A 25 -2.00 19.52 -10.46
N ASP A 26 -0.72 19.14 -10.61
CA ASP A 26 -0.15 18.54 -11.81
C ASP A 26 0.19 17.06 -11.54
N PRO A 27 -0.14 16.10 -12.41
CA PRO A 27 0.12 14.69 -12.16
C PRO A 27 1.61 14.38 -12.00
N GLY A 28 2.49 15.08 -12.72
CA GLY A 28 3.95 14.95 -12.56
C GLY A 28 4.44 15.55 -11.25
N GLY A 29 3.83 16.65 -10.79
CA GLY A 29 4.10 17.27 -9.49
C GLY A 29 3.69 16.36 -8.35
N ALA A 30 2.47 15.83 -8.36
CA ALA A 30 1.96 14.90 -7.38
C ALA A 30 2.82 13.62 -7.30
N TYR A 31 3.22 13.07 -8.45
CA TYR A 31 4.15 11.94 -8.50
C TYR A 31 5.50 12.28 -7.87
N ARG A 32 6.08 13.45 -8.16
CA ARG A 32 7.36 13.88 -7.56
C ARG A 32 7.26 14.01 -6.05
N LEU A 33 6.15 14.55 -5.52
CA LEU A 33 5.90 14.61 -4.06
C LEU A 33 5.84 13.21 -3.45
N PHE A 34 5.18 12.26 -4.11
CA PHE A 34 5.14 10.86 -3.67
C PHE A 34 6.55 10.23 -3.65
N ILE A 35 7.34 10.40 -4.70
CA ILE A 35 8.72 9.87 -4.78
C ILE A 35 9.64 10.55 -3.77
N GLN A 36 9.43 11.84 -3.49
CA GLN A 36 10.17 12.53 -2.44
C GLN A 36 9.86 11.92 -1.07
N ALA A 37 8.57 11.77 -0.71
CA ALA A 37 8.16 11.11 0.53
C ALA A 37 8.74 9.68 0.65
N LEU A 38 8.74 8.91 -0.44
CA LEU A 38 9.37 7.59 -0.51
C LEU A 38 10.88 7.68 -0.24
N GLY A 39 11.57 8.63 -0.85
CA GLY A 39 13.02 8.83 -0.71
C GLY A 39 13.42 9.26 0.70
N ASP A 40 12.60 10.04 1.34
CA ASP A 40 12.79 10.56 2.71
C ASP A 40 12.35 9.54 3.77
N GLY A 41 11.64 8.47 3.37
CA GLY A 41 11.05 7.48 4.27
C GLY A 41 9.86 8.05 5.05
N ASP A 42 9.23 9.10 4.53
CA ASP A 42 8.02 9.71 5.07
C ASP A 42 6.78 8.89 4.68
N LEU A 43 6.49 7.86 5.48
CA LEU A 43 5.37 6.96 5.22
C LEU A 43 4.01 7.66 5.37
N GLN A 44 3.91 8.64 6.26
CA GLN A 44 2.72 9.45 6.41
C GLN A 44 2.48 10.33 5.17
N GLY A 45 3.52 11.00 4.68
CA GLY A 45 3.46 11.77 3.44
C GLY A 45 3.10 10.91 2.24
N MET A 46 3.61 9.69 2.15
CA MET A 46 3.20 8.72 1.11
C MET A 46 1.71 8.37 1.23
N TRP A 47 1.22 8.07 2.45
CA TRP A 47 -0.18 7.75 2.69
C TRP A 47 -1.12 8.87 2.24
N GLN A 48 -0.74 10.12 2.50
CA GLN A 48 -1.51 11.30 2.07
C GLN A 48 -1.58 11.45 0.54
N ARG A 49 -0.64 10.85 -0.19
CA ARG A 49 -0.61 10.89 -1.67
C ARG A 49 -1.32 9.71 -2.33
N PHE A 50 -1.87 8.76 -1.57
CA PHE A 50 -2.69 7.69 -2.13
C PHE A 50 -4.12 8.15 -2.40
N ASP A 51 -4.69 7.60 -3.48
CA ASP A 51 -6.10 7.76 -3.80
C ASP A 51 -7.03 6.95 -2.86
N GLY A 52 -8.34 7.16 -3.02
CA GLY A 52 -9.35 6.46 -2.21
C GLY A 52 -9.35 4.95 -2.43
N GLU A 53 -9.05 4.45 -3.63
CA GLU A 53 -9.01 3.01 -3.93
C GLU A 53 -7.84 2.36 -3.18
N THR A 54 -6.66 2.97 -3.21
CA THR A 54 -5.49 2.47 -2.49
C THR A 54 -5.73 2.46 -0.97
N ARG A 55 -6.28 3.55 -0.41
CA ARG A 55 -6.59 3.60 1.02
C ARG A 55 -7.64 2.57 1.40
N GLY A 56 -8.73 2.46 0.62
CA GLY A 56 -9.78 1.47 0.81
C GLY A 56 -9.26 0.04 0.75
N TYR A 57 -8.29 -0.25 -0.10
CA TYR A 57 -7.63 -1.55 -0.13
C TYR A 57 -6.97 -1.91 1.20
N PHE A 58 -6.23 -0.97 1.82
CA PHE A 58 -5.61 -1.20 3.14
C PHE A 58 -6.65 -1.28 4.25
N GLU A 59 -7.74 -0.50 4.16
CA GLU A 59 -8.86 -0.59 5.10
C GLU A 59 -9.53 -1.96 5.06
N ASP A 60 -9.72 -2.53 3.88
CA ASP A 60 -10.25 -3.89 3.72
C ASP A 60 -9.30 -4.92 4.34
N ARG A 61 -8.00 -4.82 4.07
CA ARG A 61 -7.01 -5.75 4.66
C ARG A 61 -6.94 -5.65 6.18
N TYR A 62 -7.01 -4.46 6.73
CA TYR A 62 -7.09 -4.27 8.18
C TYR A 62 -8.38 -4.89 8.75
N ARG A 63 -9.51 -4.70 8.09
CA ARG A 63 -10.81 -5.29 8.47
C ARG A 63 -10.77 -6.81 8.43
N ASP A 64 -10.13 -7.40 7.42
CA ASP A 64 -9.92 -8.85 7.33
C ASP A 64 -9.12 -9.38 8.53
N LEU A 65 -8.04 -8.70 8.93
CA LEU A 65 -7.25 -9.06 10.12
C LEU A 65 -8.09 -9.03 11.40
N VAL A 66 -8.86 -7.97 11.60
CA VAL A 66 -9.77 -7.84 12.77
C VAL A 66 -10.81 -8.95 12.78
N ALA A 67 -11.39 -9.28 11.63
CA ALA A 67 -12.38 -10.35 11.53
C ALA A 67 -11.78 -11.73 11.85
N MET A 68 -10.55 -11.99 11.40
CA MET A 68 -9.82 -13.23 11.73
C MET A 68 -9.51 -13.33 13.23
N ASP A 69 -9.06 -12.24 13.86
CA ASP A 69 -8.78 -12.20 15.30
C ASP A 69 -10.05 -12.45 16.12
N ALA A 70 -11.16 -11.84 15.72
CA ALA A 70 -12.45 -12.08 16.35
C ALA A 70 -12.90 -13.55 16.23
N LYS A 71 -12.66 -14.23 15.10
CA LYS A 71 -12.93 -15.66 14.93
C LYS A 71 -12.07 -16.51 15.87
N ILE A 72 -10.79 -16.20 16.00
CA ILE A 72 -9.88 -16.89 16.93
C ILE A 72 -10.44 -16.81 18.35
N HIS A 73 -10.75 -15.61 18.81
CA HIS A 73 -11.29 -15.41 20.16
C HIS A 73 -12.64 -16.07 20.39
N ARG A 74 -13.48 -16.19 19.37
CA ARG A 74 -14.82 -16.76 19.49
C ARG A 74 -14.85 -18.29 19.46
N TYR A 75 -14.00 -18.91 18.66
CA TYR A 75 -14.14 -20.32 18.33
C TYR A 75 -13.00 -21.22 18.83
N LEU A 76 -11.82 -20.66 19.09
CA LEU A 76 -10.69 -21.45 19.59
C LEU A 76 -10.63 -21.41 21.12
N PRO A 77 -10.07 -22.47 21.77
CA PRO A 77 -9.76 -22.43 23.20
C PRO A 77 -8.79 -21.30 23.53
N PRO A 78 -8.94 -20.62 24.69
CA PRO A 78 -8.02 -19.55 25.09
C PRO A 78 -6.53 -19.94 25.10
N THR A 79 -6.23 -21.20 25.36
CA THR A 79 -4.84 -21.75 25.35
C THR A 79 -4.20 -21.72 23.98
N ASP A 80 -5.00 -21.64 22.91
CA ASP A 80 -4.55 -21.73 21.53
C ASP A 80 -4.52 -20.35 20.84
N HIS A 81 -5.03 -19.29 21.51
CA HIS A 81 -5.18 -17.95 20.91
C HIS A 81 -3.84 -17.40 20.45
N ASP A 82 -2.78 -17.42 21.28
CA ASP A 82 -1.48 -16.83 20.92
C ASP A 82 -0.83 -17.54 19.74
N VAL A 83 -0.95 -18.87 19.70
CA VAL A 83 -0.43 -19.67 18.59
C VAL A 83 -1.23 -19.37 17.31
N ALA A 84 -2.57 -19.36 17.39
CA ALA A 84 -3.43 -19.07 16.26
C ALA A 84 -3.21 -17.64 15.72
N ARG A 85 -3.09 -16.64 16.60
CA ARG A 85 -2.79 -15.26 16.21
C ARG A 85 -1.44 -15.13 15.51
N SER A 86 -0.42 -15.83 16.02
CA SER A 86 0.90 -15.85 15.37
C SER A 86 0.86 -16.51 13.99
N GLN A 87 0.16 -17.64 13.85
CA GLN A 87 0.08 -18.39 12.59
C GLN A 87 -0.79 -17.67 11.55
N SER A 88 -1.89 -17.05 11.98
CA SER A 88 -2.79 -16.29 11.10
C SER A 88 -2.23 -14.92 10.71
N GLY A 89 -1.24 -14.41 11.44
CA GLY A 89 -0.70 -13.06 11.25
C GLY A 89 -1.49 -11.97 11.99
N THR A 90 -2.56 -12.33 12.74
CA THR A 90 -3.37 -11.35 13.48
C THR A 90 -2.67 -10.81 14.71
N SER A 91 -1.52 -11.40 15.13
CA SER A 91 -0.66 -10.80 16.14
C SER A 91 -0.20 -9.39 15.78
N LEU A 92 -0.19 -9.04 14.50
CA LEU A 92 0.10 -7.69 14.01
C LEU A 92 -0.85 -6.63 14.59
N LEU A 93 -2.09 -6.99 14.93
CA LEU A 93 -3.07 -6.08 15.54
C LEU A 93 -2.66 -5.55 16.92
N SER A 94 -1.62 -6.13 17.56
CA SER A 94 -1.02 -5.56 18.76
C SER A 94 -0.10 -4.35 18.48
N GLU A 95 0.28 -4.14 17.23
CA GLU A 95 1.22 -3.11 16.79
C GLU A 95 0.57 -2.03 15.92
N ILE A 96 -0.64 -2.29 15.41
CA ILE A 96 -1.34 -1.40 14.47
C ILE A 96 -2.78 -1.15 14.92
N ASP A 97 -3.27 0.08 14.71
CA ASP A 97 -4.62 0.54 15.07
C ASP A 97 -5.43 1.01 13.85
N GLY A 98 -4.96 0.71 12.63
CA GLY A 98 -5.68 1.09 11.43
C GLY A 98 -4.95 0.80 10.12
N ALA A 99 -5.62 1.18 9.04
CA ALA A 99 -5.15 0.95 7.68
C ALA A 99 -3.83 1.66 7.36
N GLN A 100 -3.65 2.90 7.84
CA GLN A 100 -2.41 3.63 7.64
C GLN A 100 -1.23 2.94 8.33
N GLU A 101 -1.41 2.51 9.58
CA GLU A 101 -0.35 1.80 10.31
C GLU A 101 -0.06 0.43 9.71
N LEU A 102 -1.08 -0.25 9.16
CA LEU A 102 -0.88 -1.47 8.38
C LEU A 102 0.02 -1.19 7.16
N PHE A 103 -0.26 -0.12 6.40
CA PHE A 103 0.60 0.30 5.31
C PHE A 103 2.03 0.58 5.78
N GLU A 104 2.19 1.36 6.85
CA GLU A 104 3.49 1.71 7.40
C GLU A 104 4.28 0.49 7.86
N ASN A 105 3.62 -0.49 8.48
CA ASN A 105 4.24 -1.74 8.91
C ASN A 105 4.74 -2.55 7.71
N VAL A 106 3.93 -2.69 6.66
CA VAL A 106 4.29 -3.41 5.43
C VAL A 106 5.40 -2.69 4.65
N ALA A 107 5.40 -1.36 4.66
CA ALA A 107 6.38 -0.55 3.92
C ALA A 107 7.75 -0.46 4.62
N ARG A 108 7.79 -0.51 5.97
CA ARG A 108 9.04 -0.40 6.77
C ARG A 108 10.17 -1.35 6.36
N PRO A 109 9.92 -2.65 6.14
CA PRO A 109 10.98 -3.59 5.74
C PRO A 109 11.58 -3.26 4.37
N ASN A 110 10.83 -2.55 3.54
CA ASN A 110 11.20 -2.16 2.19
C ASN A 110 11.72 -0.73 2.11
N ARG A 111 12.22 -0.15 3.21
CA ARG A 111 12.96 1.12 3.17
C ARG A 111 14.15 0.94 2.24
N LEU A 112 13.85 1.02 0.96
CA LEU A 112 14.84 1.16 -0.09
C LEU A 112 15.43 2.55 0.12
N ALA A 113 16.62 2.59 0.74
CA ALA A 113 17.45 3.75 0.57
C ALA A 113 17.52 3.98 -0.93
N MET A 114 16.89 5.07 -1.42
CA MET A 114 16.89 5.37 -2.84
C MET A 114 18.32 5.57 -3.29
N THR A 115 18.88 4.56 -3.96
CA THR A 115 20.22 4.66 -4.56
C THR A 115 20.21 5.76 -5.62
N PRO A 116 21.35 6.33 -5.98
CA PRO A 116 21.44 7.29 -7.09
C PRO A 116 20.79 6.76 -8.39
N ALA A 117 20.95 5.46 -8.68
CA ALA A 117 20.31 4.84 -9.83
C ALA A 117 18.79 4.84 -9.74
N HIS A 118 18.22 4.54 -8.55
CA HIS A 118 16.78 4.62 -8.33
C HIS A 118 16.26 6.06 -8.47
N ARG A 119 16.99 7.05 -7.97
CA ARG A 119 16.62 8.48 -8.13
C ARG A 119 16.58 8.92 -9.59
N VAL A 120 17.53 8.45 -10.41
CA VAL A 120 17.53 8.73 -11.86
C VAL A 120 16.39 7.96 -12.53
N GLY A 121 16.25 6.67 -12.24
CA GLY A 121 15.22 5.82 -12.84
C GLY A 121 13.78 6.26 -12.51
N SER A 122 13.54 6.88 -11.33
CA SER A 122 12.24 7.40 -10.94
C SER A 122 11.87 8.77 -11.55
N ARG A 123 12.76 9.37 -12.36
CA ARG A 123 12.39 10.61 -13.06
C ARG A 123 11.28 10.35 -14.07
N VAL A 124 10.39 11.32 -14.20
CA VAL A 124 9.30 11.27 -15.17
C VAL A 124 9.89 11.31 -16.59
N GLU A 125 9.51 10.33 -17.40
CA GLU A 125 9.80 10.27 -18.84
C GLU A 125 8.62 10.82 -19.63
N SER A 126 7.40 10.35 -19.33
CA SER A 126 6.20 10.81 -19.99
C SER A 126 5.01 10.89 -19.02
N ILE A 127 4.04 11.74 -19.39
CA ILE A 127 2.74 11.86 -18.71
C ILE A 127 1.65 11.83 -19.77
N THR A 128 0.71 10.90 -19.60
CA THR A 128 -0.48 10.81 -20.46
C THR A 128 -1.72 11.05 -19.61
N VAL A 129 -2.42 12.15 -19.86
CA VAL A 129 -3.68 12.48 -19.19
C VAL A 129 -4.86 11.97 -20.04
N SER A 130 -5.84 11.34 -19.40
CA SER A 130 -7.06 10.87 -20.06
C SER A 130 -7.91 12.03 -20.59
N LYS A 131 -8.75 11.77 -21.59
CA LYS A 131 -9.63 12.78 -22.21
C LYS A 131 -10.60 13.45 -21.22
N ASN A 132 -10.96 12.75 -20.15
CA ASN A 132 -11.84 13.28 -19.10
C ASN A 132 -11.08 14.00 -17.97
N GLU A 133 -9.76 14.12 -18.09
CA GLU A 133 -8.86 14.74 -17.12
C GLU A 133 -8.96 14.18 -15.67
N LYS A 134 -9.55 12.99 -15.50
CA LYS A 134 -9.70 12.36 -14.19
C LYS A 134 -8.62 11.34 -13.89
N ASN A 135 -7.95 10.84 -14.92
CA ASN A 135 -6.90 9.83 -14.77
C ASN A 135 -5.67 10.26 -15.55
N ALA A 136 -4.50 9.93 -15.04
CA ALA A 136 -3.24 10.09 -15.75
C ALA A 136 -2.36 8.86 -15.54
N VAL A 137 -1.42 8.70 -16.45
CA VAL A 137 -0.36 7.69 -16.36
C VAL A 137 0.96 8.44 -16.40
N VAL A 138 1.77 8.22 -15.38
CA VAL A 138 3.14 8.72 -15.31
C VAL A 138 4.06 7.55 -15.60
N GLU A 139 4.89 7.68 -16.62
CA GLU A 139 5.93 6.72 -16.98
C GLU A 139 7.29 7.26 -16.58
N THR A 140 8.14 6.41 -16.03
CA THR A 140 9.47 6.78 -15.53
C THR A 140 10.57 6.34 -16.47
N LEU A 141 11.75 6.94 -16.36
CA LEU A 141 12.93 6.54 -17.13
C LEU A 141 13.35 5.07 -16.93
N ALA A 142 12.94 4.45 -15.82
CA ALA A 142 13.11 3.01 -15.58
C ALA A 142 12.00 2.15 -16.19
N GLY A 143 11.06 2.74 -16.94
CA GLY A 143 9.91 2.05 -17.54
C GLY A 143 8.84 1.64 -16.53
N GLN A 144 8.86 2.20 -15.31
CA GLN A 144 7.78 1.96 -14.34
C GLN A 144 6.60 2.87 -14.65
N THR A 145 5.41 2.34 -14.47
CA THR A 145 4.15 3.04 -14.75
C THR A 145 3.38 3.27 -13.47
N PHE A 146 3.00 4.53 -13.21
CA PHE A 146 2.16 4.90 -12.08
C PHE A 146 0.84 5.46 -12.59
N ARG A 147 -0.26 4.90 -12.10
CA ARG A 147 -1.60 5.42 -12.36
C ARG A 147 -1.92 6.50 -11.35
N MET A 148 -2.44 7.61 -11.85
CA MET A 148 -2.82 8.77 -11.05
C MET A 148 -4.31 9.03 -11.21
N VAL A 149 -4.96 9.43 -10.13
CA VAL A 149 -6.39 9.78 -10.10
C VAL A 149 -6.52 11.21 -9.58
N ARG A 150 -7.35 12.00 -10.25
CA ARG A 150 -7.64 13.37 -9.83
C ARG A 150 -8.79 13.38 -8.83
N GLY A 151 -8.53 13.93 -7.63
CA GLY A 151 -9.56 14.13 -6.61
C GLY A 151 -10.49 15.31 -6.91
N GLU A 152 -11.50 15.47 -6.07
CA GLU A 152 -12.53 16.52 -6.23
C GLU A 152 -11.96 17.92 -6.08
N GLU A 153 -10.92 18.11 -5.26
CA GLU A 153 -10.23 19.39 -5.06
C GLU A 153 -9.24 19.74 -6.19
N GLY A 154 -9.13 18.85 -7.18
CA GLY A 154 -8.26 19.06 -8.35
C GLY A 154 -6.82 18.56 -8.15
N GLU A 155 -6.46 18.06 -6.99
CA GLU A 155 -5.18 17.43 -6.71
C GLU A 155 -5.11 16.01 -7.30
N TRP A 156 -3.91 15.56 -7.62
CA TRP A 156 -3.65 14.23 -8.14
C TRP A 156 -3.09 13.32 -7.04
N TYR A 157 -3.52 12.07 -7.08
CA TYR A 157 -3.17 11.02 -6.12
C TYR A 157 -2.67 9.78 -6.85
N VAL A 158 -1.75 9.04 -6.20
CA VAL A 158 -1.22 7.78 -6.74
C VAL A 158 -2.20 6.65 -6.44
N ASN A 159 -2.63 5.94 -7.48
CA ASN A 159 -3.31 4.66 -7.34
C ASN A 159 -2.27 3.54 -7.32
N LEU A 160 -1.83 3.14 -6.14
CA LEU A 160 -0.80 2.12 -5.98
C LEU A 160 -1.31 0.73 -6.36
N VAL A 161 -2.58 0.43 -6.04
CA VAL A 161 -3.22 -0.86 -6.32
C VAL A 161 -3.27 -1.13 -7.81
N ALA A 162 -3.66 -0.13 -8.59
CA ALA A 162 -3.72 -0.24 -10.05
C ALA A 162 -2.33 -0.09 -10.73
N SER A 163 -1.30 0.36 -9.99
CA SER A 163 0.06 0.57 -10.52
C SER A 163 0.96 -0.64 -10.35
N SER A 164 0.67 -1.54 -9.40
CA SER A 164 1.59 -2.63 -9.08
C SER A 164 0.90 -3.85 -8.49
N ASP A 165 1.09 -5.00 -9.13
CA ASP A 165 0.65 -6.29 -8.60
C ASP A 165 1.40 -6.70 -7.32
N ALA A 166 2.54 -6.09 -7.04
CA ALA A 166 3.33 -6.39 -5.85
C ALA A 166 2.55 -6.13 -4.55
N ILE A 167 1.63 -5.16 -4.54
CA ILE A 167 0.79 -4.88 -3.37
C ILE A 167 -0.15 -6.06 -3.08
N HIS A 168 -0.76 -6.65 -4.11
CA HIS A 168 -1.62 -7.81 -3.97
C HIS A 168 -0.85 -9.04 -3.49
N GLN A 169 0.36 -9.25 -3.99
CA GLN A 169 1.24 -10.34 -3.57
C GLN A 169 1.65 -10.23 -2.10
N LYS A 170 1.86 -8.99 -1.61
CA LYS A 170 2.19 -8.75 -0.20
C LYS A 170 1.10 -9.22 0.76
N PHE A 171 -0.16 -9.21 0.35
CA PHE A 171 -1.30 -9.62 1.17
C PHE A 171 -1.91 -10.98 0.74
N ALA A 172 -1.29 -11.71 -0.18
CA ALA A 172 -1.78 -13.02 -0.61
C ALA A 172 -1.90 -14.02 0.54
N TRP A 173 -0.98 -13.95 1.52
CA TRP A 173 -0.98 -14.78 2.72
C TRP A 173 -2.25 -14.59 3.58
N LEU A 174 -2.82 -13.38 3.60
CA LEU A 174 -4.00 -13.06 4.41
C LEU A 174 -5.19 -13.91 3.99
N ARG A 175 -5.42 -14.05 2.68
CA ARG A 175 -6.48 -14.92 2.15
C ARG A 175 -6.22 -16.38 2.52
N THR A 176 -5.00 -16.88 2.30
CA THR A 176 -4.63 -18.27 2.60
C THR A 176 -4.82 -18.58 4.09
N ASN A 177 -4.42 -17.66 4.98
CA ASN A 177 -4.56 -17.85 6.42
C ASN A 177 -6.03 -17.75 6.86
N SER A 178 -6.84 -16.87 6.24
CA SER A 178 -8.27 -16.82 6.50
C SER A 178 -8.98 -18.13 6.10
N GLU A 179 -8.69 -18.65 4.92
CA GLU A 179 -9.24 -19.93 4.46
C GLU A 179 -8.84 -21.10 5.39
N ALA A 180 -7.59 -21.13 5.85
CA ALA A 180 -7.11 -22.15 6.79
C ALA A 180 -7.77 -22.03 8.17
N LEU A 181 -7.99 -20.79 8.64
CA LEU A 181 -8.69 -20.53 9.91
C LEU A 181 -10.16 -20.97 9.80
N ASP A 182 -10.83 -20.64 8.70
CA ASP A 182 -12.22 -21.04 8.47
C ASP A 182 -12.38 -22.55 8.47
N ALA A 183 -11.52 -23.28 7.75
CA ALA A 183 -11.52 -24.74 7.76
C ALA A 183 -11.28 -25.34 9.17
N THR A 184 -10.43 -24.70 9.98
CA THR A 184 -10.19 -25.11 11.37
C THR A 184 -11.42 -24.90 12.24
N VAL A 185 -12.06 -23.73 12.11
CA VAL A 185 -13.29 -23.40 12.85
C VAL A 185 -14.42 -24.34 12.49
N ASP A 186 -14.65 -24.60 11.19
CA ASP A 186 -15.69 -25.51 10.72
C ASP A 186 -15.48 -26.91 11.30
N HIS A 187 -14.25 -27.41 11.28
CA HIS A 187 -13.93 -28.72 11.89
C HIS A 187 -14.21 -28.77 13.38
N LEU A 188 -13.91 -27.69 14.12
CA LEU A 188 -14.21 -27.61 15.56
C LEU A 188 -15.71 -27.57 15.84
N VAL A 189 -16.47 -26.84 15.04
CA VAL A 189 -17.95 -26.75 15.15
C VAL A 189 -18.58 -28.11 14.88
N ASP A 190 -18.16 -28.80 13.82
CA ASP A 190 -18.67 -30.14 13.47
C ASP A 190 -18.36 -31.16 14.56
N ARG A 191 -17.16 -31.16 15.12
CA ARG A 191 -16.79 -32.03 16.23
C ARG A 191 -17.63 -31.78 17.47
N GLU A 192 -17.89 -30.54 17.82
CA GLU A 192 -18.69 -30.18 18.96
C GLU A 192 -20.17 -30.60 18.75
N GLN A 193 -20.70 -30.44 17.53
CA GLN A 193 -22.03 -30.89 17.18
C GLN A 193 -22.14 -32.42 17.30
N GLN A 194 -21.19 -33.18 16.74
CA GLN A 194 -21.17 -34.66 16.85
C GLN A 194 -21.03 -35.11 18.31
N ARG A 195 -20.28 -34.36 19.14
CA ARG A 195 -20.19 -34.65 20.57
C ARG A 195 -21.53 -34.47 21.27
N ARG A 196 -22.25 -33.38 20.98
CA ARG A 196 -23.59 -33.12 21.53
C ARG A 196 -24.59 -34.17 21.12
N GLU A 197 -24.60 -34.56 19.85
CA GLU A 197 -25.48 -35.60 19.34
C GLU A 197 -25.24 -36.96 20.03
N ARG A 198 -23.98 -37.35 20.25
CA ARG A 198 -23.63 -38.56 21.01
C ARG A 198 -24.11 -38.47 22.47
N VAL A 199 -23.88 -37.36 23.16
CA VAL A 199 -24.36 -37.19 24.54
C VAL A 199 -25.87 -37.30 24.60
N ILE A 200 -26.60 -36.73 23.64
CA ILE A 200 -28.06 -36.83 23.56
C ILE A 200 -28.48 -38.27 23.31
N ALA A 201 -27.86 -38.97 22.38
CA ALA A 201 -28.15 -40.40 22.09
C ALA A 201 -27.95 -41.26 23.34
N ASP A 202 -26.80 -41.10 24.01
CA ASP A 202 -26.46 -41.85 25.24
C ASP A 202 -27.49 -41.57 26.39
N LEU A 203 -28.07 -40.39 26.46
CA LEU A 203 -29.11 -40.06 27.46
C LEU A 203 -30.44 -40.73 27.19
N PHE A 204 -30.76 -41.07 25.93
CA PHE A 204 -32.00 -41.70 25.54
C PHE A 204 -31.89 -43.22 25.38
N ASP A 205 -30.66 -43.79 25.23
CA ASP A 205 -30.40 -45.21 25.15
C ASP A 205 -30.34 -45.91 26.54
N VAL A 206 -30.43 -45.19 27.64
CA VAL A 206 -30.51 -45.75 29.01
C VAL A 206 -31.96 -46.13 29.31
N GLN A 207 -32.45 -47.19 28.74
CA GLN A 207 -33.68 -47.92 29.20
C GLN A 207 -33.38 -49.41 29.39
#